data_896d78048a10b29cf62cbc279b3964da
#
_entry.id   896d78048a10b29cf62cbc279b3964da
#
_cell.length_a   1.000
_cell.length_b   1.000
_cell.length_c   1.000
_cell.angle_alpha   90.00
_cell.angle_beta   90.00
_cell.angle_gamma   90.00
#
_symmetry.space_group_name_H-M   'P 1'
#
loop_
_entity.id
_entity.type
_entity.pdbx_description
1 polymer ?
#
loop_
_entity_poly.entity_id
_entity_poly.type
_entity_poly.pdbx_seq_one_letter_code
_entity_poly.pdbx_strand_id
1 'polypeptide(L)'
;MEDVLAVYALPLDARRPVVCMDESNKQLVGEVQAPIAAAPGHPRLVDHEYVRNGVAEIFVEIEPLAGRRHIEVTEQRTRQDWARFIQGLLEERYPEADQVVLVMDNLNTHAITSLYETFPPAQARRLAERLDIHYTPKHGSWLNIAEIELSALNSQCLDRRIPNLKSMRHEVAAWEAARNNRGAPVNWRFTTDDARIKLARLYPQL
;
A
#
# COMPACT_ATOMS: atom_id res chain seq x y z
N MET A 1 -2.54 -0.29 18.82
CA MET A 1 -1.38 -1.21 18.71
C MET A 1 -1.78 -2.65 18.97
N GLU A 2 -2.22 -3.05 20.17
CA GLU A 2 -2.61 -4.44 20.47
C GLU A 2 -3.71 -4.97 19.54
N ASP A 3 -4.67 -4.14 19.18
CA ASP A 3 -5.70 -4.46 18.20
C ASP A 3 -5.11 -4.94 16.86
N VAL A 4 -4.20 -4.16 16.27
CA VAL A 4 -3.52 -4.53 15.02
C VAL A 4 -2.67 -5.80 15.17
N LEU A 5 -1.99 -5.96 16.31
CA LEU A 5 -1.21 -7.18 16.59
C LEU A 5 -2.09 -8.42 16.73
N ALA A 6 -3.30 -8.25 17.28
CA ALA A 6 -4.29 -9.33 17.36
C ALA A 6 -4.80 -9.73 15.96
N VAL A 7 -4.99 -8.75 15.05
CA VAL A 7 -5.34 -9.00 13.65
C VAL A 7 -4.24 -9.83 12.95
N TYR A 8 -2.97 -9.51 13.17
CA TYR A 8 -1.86 -10.26 12.55
C TYR A 8 -1.67 -11.68 13.10
N ALA A 9 -2.30 -12.01 14.22
CA ALA A 9 -2.35 -13.36 14.77
C ALA A 9 -3.48 -14.22 14.16
N LEU A 10 -4.37 -13.64 13.34
CA LEU A 10 -5.44 -14.37 12.68
C LEU A 10 -4.87 -15.34 11.63
N PRO A 11 -5.47 -16.52 11.48
CA PRO A 11 -5.07 -17.46 10.44
C PRO A 11 -5.48 -16.96 9.05
N LEU A 12 -4.86 -17.54 8.02
CA LEU A 12 -5.30 -17.31 6.64
C LEU A 12 -6.74 -17.81 6.45
N ASP A 13 -7.65 -16.94 6.05
CA ASP A 13 -9.04 -17.24 5.80
C ASP A 13 -9.51 -16.49 4.54
N ALA A 14 -9.88 -17.23 3.49
CA ALA A 14 -10.34 -16.66 2.23
C ALA A 14 -11.69 -15.95 2.33
N ARG A 15 -12.51 -16.29 3.34
CA ARG A 15 -13.80 -15.63 3.58
C ARG A 15 -13.64 -14.36 4.42
N ARG A 16 -12.54 -14.25 5.16
CA ARG A 16 -12.21 -13.09 5.99
C ARG A 16 -10.72 -12.76 5.90
N PRO A 17 -10.22 -12.41 4.68
CA PRO A 17 -8.81 -12.10 4.49
C PRO A 17 -8.37 -10.88 5.29
N VAL A 18 -7.16 -10.94 5.81
CA VAL A 18 -6.47 -9.78 6.42
C VAL A 18 -5.70 -9.08 5.32
N VAL A 19 -6.03 -7.82 5.07
CA VAL A 19 -5.37 -6.98 4.07
C VAL A 19 -4.80 -5.74 4.75
N CYS A 20 -3.55 -5.42 4.47
CA CYS A 20 -2.92 -4.17 4.89
C CYS A 20 -2.87 -3.22 3.70
N MET A 21 -3.21 -1.98 3.91
CA MET A 21 -3.22 -0.93 2.89
C MET A 21 -2.41 0.27 3.34
N ASP A 22 -1.71 0.89 2.40
CA ASP A 22 -1.01 2.15 2.61
C ASP A 22 -0.84 2.91 1.31
N GLU A 23 -0.41 4.16 1.38
CA GLU A 23 -0.10 4.95 0.21
C GLU A 23 1.22 5.71 0.32
N SER A 24 1.77 6.02 -0.84
CA SER A 24 2.97 6.82 -1.00
C SER A 24 2.87 7.68 -2.25
N ASN A 25 3.80 8.60 -2.40
CA ASN A 25 3.91 9.37 -3.64
C ASN A 25 5.30 9.24 -4.27
N LYS A 26 5.36 9.47 -5.58
CA LYS A 26 6.61 9.52 -6.32
C LYS A 26 6.63 10.71 -7.26
N GLN A 27 7.68 11.53 -7.16
CA GLN A 27 7.90 12.59 -8.12
C GLN A 27 8.25 12.01 -9.50
N LEU A 28 7.52 12.43 -10.52
CA LEU A 28 7.83 12.10 -11.91
C LEU A 28 8.94 13.02 -12.41
N VAL A 29 10.02 12.39 -12.89
CA VAL A 29 11.25 13.10 -13.27
C VAL A 29 11.65 12.66 -14.66
N GLY A 30 11.66 13.62 -15.61
CA GLY A 30 12.14 13.44 -16.96
C GLY A 30 13.61 13.83 -17.12
N GLU A 31 14.25 13.28 -18.14
CA GLU A 31 15.60 13.67 -18.53
C GLU A 31 15.58 14.95 -19.38
N VAL A 32 16.53 15.86 -19.14
CA VAL A 32 16.76 17.03 -20.02
C VAL A 32 17.53 16.58 -21.26
N GLN A 33 18.58 15.78 -21.08
CA GLN A 33 19.34 15.18 -22.14
C GLN A 33 19.28 13.65 -22.04
N ALA A 34 19.30 12.98 -23.19
CA ALA A 34 19.31 11.52 -23.23
C ALA A 34 20.56 10.97 -22.52
N PRO A 35 20.41 10.01 -21.59
CA PRO A 35 21.55 9.38 -20.95
C PRO A 35 22.47 8.71 -21.97
N ILE A 36 23.79 8.80 -21.75
CA ILE A 36 24.78 8.06 -22.54
C ILE A 36 24.87 6.65 -21.95
N ALA A 37 24.64 5.65 -22.81
CA ALA A 37 24.69 4.26 -22.37
C ALA A 37 26.09 3.85 -21.90
N ALA A 38 26.16 2.89 -20.96
CA ALA A 38 27.41 2.29 -20.54
C ALA A 38 28.10 1.55 -21.73
N ALA A 39 29.40 1.66 -21.81
CA ALA A 39 30.26 0.93 -22.75
C ALA A 39 31.47 0.34 -22.00
N PRO A 40 32.21 -0.64 -22.56
CA PRO A 40 33.40 -1.18 -21.90
C PRO A 40 34.38 -0.06 -21.52
N GLY A 41 34.71 0.05 -20.23
CA GLY A 41 35.57 1.11 -19.67
C GLY A 41 34.88 2.46 -19.42
N HIS A 42 33.61 2.62 -19.79
CA HIS A 42 32.83 3.86 -19.61
C HIS A 42 31.53 3.57 -18.89
N PRO A 43 31.30 4.11 -17.67
CA PRO A 43 30.04 3.97 -16.96
C PRO A 43 28.91 4.74 -17.67
N ARG A 44 27.66 4.36 -17.43
CA ARG A 44 26.51 5.15 -17.87
C ARG A 44 26.60 6.57 -17.32
N LEU A 45 26.41 7.56 -18.18
CA LEU A 45 26.35 8.96 -17.78
C LEU A 45 24.89 9.46 -17.85
N VAL A 46 24.47 10.11 -16.79
CA VAL A 46 23.14 10.70 -16.68
C VAL A 46 23.33 12.18 -16.36
N ASP A 47 22.59 13.04 -17.05
CA ASP A 47 22.59 14.46 -16.77
C ASP A 47 22.13 14.71 -15.31
N HIS A 48 22.79 15.64 -14.62
CA HIS A 48 22.34 16.05 -13.29
C HIS A 48 21.08 16.92 -13.35
N GLU A 49 20.83 17.59 -14.48
CA GLU A 49 19.59 18.33 -14.71
C GLU A 49 18.42 17.36 -14.99
N TYR A 50 17.23 17.79 -14.58
CA TYR A 50 16.00 17.01 -14.76
C TYR A 50 14.78 17.92 -14.86
N VAL A 51 13.72 17.41 -15.50
CA VAL A 51 12.41 18.08 -15.57
C VAL A 51 11.46 17.40 -14.59
N ARG A 52 10.78 18.21 -13.79
CA ARG A 52 9.70 17.74 -12.91
C ARG A 52 8.39 17.67 -13.69
N ASN A 53 7.83 16.49 -13.82
CA ASN A 53 6.61 16.20 -14.57
C ASN A 53 5.39 15.93 -13.68
N GLY A 54 5.40 16.46 -12.46
CA GLY A 54 4.34 16.26 -11.48
C GLY A 54 4.64 15.16 -10.47
N VAL A 55 3.61 14.70 -9.81
CA VAL A 55 3.65 13.64 -8.78
C VAL A 55 2.66 12.56 -9.15
N ALA A 56 3.01 11.31 -8.95
CA ALA A 56 2.10 10.17 -8.98
C ALA A 56 1.82 9.70 -7.55
N GLU A 57 0.59 9.31 -7.29
CA GLU A 57 0.20 8.68 -6.03
C GLU A 57 0.11 7.16 -6.23
N ILE A 58 0.44 6.42 -5.18
CA ILE A 58 0.54 4.96 -5.20
C ILE A 58 -0.26 4.43 -4.03
N PHE A 59 -1.29 3.65 -4.32
CA PHE A 59 -1.99 2.84 -3.33
C PHE A 59 -1.45 1.42 -3.37
N VAL A 60 -1.12 0.86 -2.23
CA VAL A 60 -0.67 -0.52 -2.09
C VAL A 60 -1.58 -1.26 -1.14
N GLU A 61 -2.00 -2.44 -1.52
CA GLU A 61 -2.59 -3.42 -0.63
C GLU A 61 -1.77 -4.71 -0.64
N ILE A 62 -1.72 -5.38 0.48
CA ILE A 62 -1.13 -6.72 0.62
C ILE A 62 -1.97 -7.58 1.54
N GLU A 63 -2.23 -8.82 1.13
CA GLU A 63 -2.67 -9.91 2.00
C GLU A 63 -1.42 -10.63 2.51
N PRO A 64 -0.98 -10.39 3.76
CA PRO A 64 0.36 -10.79 4.20
C PRO A 64 0.59 -12.29 4.12
N LEU A 65 -0.32 -13.11 4.66
CA LEU A 65 -0.16 -14.56 4.72
C LEU A 65 -0.29 -15.24 3.35
N ALA A 66 -1.13 -14.70 2.46
CA ALA A 66 -1.24 -15.19 1.08
C ALA A 66 -0.08 -14.74 0.20
N GLY A 67 0.63 -13.68 0.60
CA GLY A 67 1.69 -13.08 -0.20
C GLY A 67 1.18 -12.48 -1.51
N ARG A 68 -0.08 -12.05 -1.55
CA ARG A 68 -0.70 -11.35 -2.69
C ARG A 68 -0.72 -9.85 -2.42
N ARG A 69 -0.45 -9.09 -3.46
CA ARG A 69 -0.49 -7.62 -3.42
C ARG A 69 -1.12 -7.06 -4.67
N HIS A 70 -1.66 -5.87 -4.54
CA HIS A 70 -2.10 -5.06 -5.66
C HIS A 70 -1.65 -3.61 -5.48
N ILE A 71 -1.30 -2.96 -6.59
CA ILE A 71 -0.79 -1.59 -6.57
C ILE A 71 -1.50 -0.79 -7.65
N GLU A 72 -2.09 0.31 -7.25
CA GLU A 72 -2.72 1.26 -8.15
C GLU A 72 -1.92 2.58 -8.19
N VAL A 73 -1.68 3.09 -9.40
CA VAL A 73 -1.00 4.37 -9.62
C VAL A 73 -2.01 5.38 -10.14
N THR A 74 -2.24 6.43 -9.37
CA THR A 74 -3.21 7.50 -9.64
C THR A 74 -2.53 8.86 -9.79
N GLU A 75 -3.28 9.85 -10.26
CA GLU A 75 -2.81 11.24 -10.36
C GLU A 75 -3.00 11.99 -9.03
N GLN A 76 -3.94 11.55 -8.22
CA GLN A 76 -4.33 12.21 -6.99
C GLN A 76 -4.62 11.16 -5.90
N ARG A 77 -4.63 11.63 -4.66
CA ARG A 77 -4.97 10.86 -3.46
C ARG A 77 -6.11 11.56 -2.73
N THR A 78 -7.27 11.52 -3.36
CA THR A 78 -8.49 12.10 -2.80
C THR A 78 -9.30 11.05 -2.05
N ARG A 79 -10.35 11.49 -1.35
CA ARG A 79 -11.33 10.58 -0.74
C ARG A 79 -12.00 9.69 -1.76
N GLN A 80 -12.26 10.23 -2.97
CA GLN A 80 -12.85 9.48 -4.07
C GLN A 80 -11.89 8.42 -4.61
N ASP A 81 -10.58 8.70 -4.69
CA ASP A 81 -9.60 7.73 -5.15
C ASP A 81 -9.50 6.58 -4.16
N TRP A 82 -9.42 6.87 -2.86
CA TRP A 82 -9.49 5.85 -1.82
C TRP A 82 -10.78 5.03 -1.90
N ALA A 83 -11.94 5.67 -2.05
CA ALA A 83 -13.21 4.96 -2.12
C ALA A 83 -13.29 4.00 -3.33
N ARG A 84 -12.76 4.41 -4.49
CA ARG A 84 -12.68 3.55 -5.69
C ARG A 84 -11.69 2.40 -5.50
N PHE A 85 -10.56 2.66 -4.86
CA PHE A 85 -9.60 1.61 -4.51
C PHE A 85 -10.23 0.55 -3.59
N ILE A 86 -10.99 0.97 -2.58
CA ILE A 86 -11.76 0.07 -1.70
C ILE A 86 -12.85 -0.68 -2.46
N GLN A 87 -13.54 -0.04 -3.40
CA GLN A 87 -14.50 -0.73 -4.26
C GLN A 87 -13.81 -1.85 -5.05
N GLY A 88 -12.69 -1.58 -5.71
CA GLY A 88 -11.91 -2.58 -6.43
C GLY A 88 -11.39 -3.69 -5.51
N LEU A 89 -10.94 -3.35 -4.29
CA LEU A 89 -10.58 -4.33 -3.26
C LEU A 89 -11.73 -5.32 -3.03
N LEU A 90 -12.93 -4.83 -2.74
CA LEU A 90 -14.07 -5.65 -2.33
C LEU A 90 -14.77 -6.35 -3.50
N GLU A 91 -14.94 -5.70 -4.65
CA GLU A 91 -15.76 -6.20 -5.75
C GLU A 91 -14.95 -6.97 -6.81
N GLU A 92 -13.65 -6.70 -6.96
CA GLU A 92 -12.82 -7.32 -7.98
C GLU A 92 -11.79 -8.30 -7.39
N ARG A 93 -11.10 -7.92 -6.31
CA ARG A 93 -10.00 -8.71 -5.74
C ARG A 93 -10.45 -9.73 -4.69
N TYR A 94 -11.46 -9.38 -3.90
CA TYR A 94 -12.04 -10.25 -2.86
C TYR A 94 -13.57 -10.38 -2.99
N PRO A 95 -14.12 -10.72 -4.18
CA PRO A 95 -15.57 -10.78 -4.39
C PRO A 95 -16.27 -11.82 -3.49
N GLU A 96 -15.58 -12.93 -3.19
CA GLU A 96 -16.11 -14.05 -2.41
C GLU A 96 -15.92 -13.90 -0.90
N ALA A 97 -15.20 -12.87 -0.44
CA ALA A 97 -15.02 -12.64 0.99
C ALA A 97 -16.33 -12.12 1.62
N ASP A 98 -16.69 -12.62 2.77
CA ASP A 98 -17.81 -12.10 3.55
C ASP A 98 -17.46 -10.72 4.11
N GLN A 99 -16.23 -10.58 4.59
CA GLN A 99 -15.70 -9.35 5.14
C GLN A 99 -14.18 -9.30 4.94
N VAL A 100 -13.63 -8.13 4.65
CA VAL A 100 -12.19 -7.90 4.59
C VAL A 100 -11.75 -7.19 5.88
N VAL A 101 -10.83 -7.81 6.60
CA VAL A 101 -10.17 -7.19 7.76
C VAL A 101 -9.07 -6.27 7.23
N LEU A 102 -9.30 -4.96 7.29
CA LEU A 102 -8.45 -3.96 6.66
C LEU A 102 -7.61 -3.21 7.69
N VAL A 103 -6.29 -3.38 7.64
CA VAL A 103 -5.34 -2.60 8.44
C VAL A 103 -4.83 -1.44 7.61
N MET A 104 -4.97 -0.22 8.11
CA MET A 104 -4.50 1.00 7.45
C MET A 104 -4.19 2.11 8.46
N ASP A 105 -3.62 3.21 8.00
CA ASP A 105 -3.45 4.40 8.82
C ASP A 105 -4.77 5.19 8.97
N ASN A 106 -4.80 6.09 9.93
CA ASN A 106 -5.99 6.89 10.22
C ASN A 106 -5.91 8.27 9.55
N LEU A 107 -5.69 8.31 8.24
CA LEU A 107 -5.78 9.54 7.46
C LEU A 107 -7.24 9.99 7.29
N ASN A 108 -7.44 11.31 7.14
CA ASN A 108 -8.77 11.90 6.94
C ASN A 108 -9.47 11.43 5.66
N THR A 109 -8.71 10.92 4.69
CA THR A 109 -9.22 10.32 3.45
C THR A 109 -9.70 8.89 3.65
N HIS A 110 -9.19 8.18 4.66
CA HIS A 110 -9.42 6.77 4.96
C HIS A 110 -10.59 6.57 5.92
N ALA A 111 -11.76 7.03 5.54
CA ALA A 111 -12.95 6.95 6.38
C ALA A 111 -14.14 6.38 5.61
N ILE A 112 -15.01 5.67 6.32
CA ILE A 112 -16.28 5.15 5.77
C ILE A 112 -17.11 6.25 5.11
N THR A 113 -17.04 7.49 5.63
CA THR A 113 -17.70 8.66 5.03
C THR A 113 -17.27 8.92 3.60
N SER A 114 -16.02 8.60 3.22
CA SER A 114 -15.51 8.76 1.85
C SER A 114 -16.25 7.88 0.85
N LEU A 115 -16.77 6.71 1.27
CA LEU A 115 -17.63 5.86 0.43
C LEU A 115 -18.96 6.56 0.14
N TYR A 116 -19.56 7.20 1.14
CA TYR A 116 -20.83 7.92 0.97
C TYR A 116 -20.68 9.23 0.20
N GLU A 117 -19.50 9.83 0.20
CA GLU A 117 -19.18 10.99 -0.65
C GLU A 117 -18.98 10.61 -2.13
N THR A 118 -18.67 9.33 -2.40
CA THR A 118 -18.29 8.85 -3.73
C THR A 118 -19.40 8.06 -4.41
N PHE A 119 -20.13 7.24 -3.66
CA PHE A 119 -21.12 6.30 -4.18
C PHE A 119 -22.54 6.59 -3.69
N PRO A 120 -23.57 6.12 -4.40
CA PRO A 120 -24.95 6.15 -3.89
C PRO A 120 -25.04 5.46 -2.52
N PRO A 121 -25.89 5.94 -1.59
CA PRO A 121 -25.94 5.44 -0.22
C PRO A 121 -26.09 3.93 -0.08
N ALA A 122 -26.89 3.28 -0.92
CA ALA A 122 -27.07 1.84 -0.90
C ALA A 122 -25.78 1.07 -1.26
N GLN A 123 -25.00 1.58 -2.21
CA GLN A 123 -23.71 1.01 -2.59
C GLN A 123 -22.67 1.26 -1.50
N ALA A 124 -22.56 2.49 -1.02
CA ALA A 124 -21.64 2.85 0.06
C ALA A 124 -21.86 1.98 1.29
N ARG A 125 -23.13 1.72 1.66
CA ARG A 125 -23.48 0.85 2.77
C ARG A 125 -23.03 -0.59 2.55
N ARG A 126 -23.30 -1.16 1.37
CA ARG A 126 -22.84 -2.53 1.01
C ARG A 126 -21.33 -2.68 1.13
N LEU A 127 -20.57 -1.69 0.63
CA LEU A 127 -19.11 -1.69 0.74
C LEU A 127 -18.67 -1.58 2.20
N ALA A 128 -19.26 -0.66 2.95
CA ALA A 128 -18.93 -0.43 4.36
C ALA A 128 -19.19 -1.67 5.25
N GLU A 129 -20.29 -2.41 5.01
CA GLU A 129 -20.64 -3.62 5.77
C GLU A 129 -19.67 -4.77 5.53
N ARG A 130 -18.90 -4.74 4.43
CA ARG A 130 -17.87 -5.73 4.11
C ARG A 130 -16.48 -5.37 4.64
N LEU A 131 -16.33 -4.25 5.36
CA LEU A 131 -15.06 -3.81 5.93
C LEU A 131 -15.05 -3.97 7.44
N ASP A 132 -13.98 -4.54 7.95
CA ASP A 132 -13.61 -4.54 9.35
C ASP A 132 -12.29 -3.78 9.49
N ILE A 133 -12.37 -2.49 9.86
CA ILE A 133 -11.22 -1.58 9.76
C ILE A 133 -10.49 -1.47 11.08
N HIS A 134 -9.18 -1.70 11.04
CA HIS A 134 -8.25 -1.59 12.14
C HIS A 134 -7.20 -0.50 11.84
N TYR A 135 -7.24 0.58 12.59
CA TYR A 135 -6.31 1.69 12.38
C TYR A 135 -5.01 1.52 13.16
N THR A 136 -3.89 1.78 12.48
CA THR A 136 -2.62 1.90 13.18
C THR A 136 -2.63 3.11 14.13
N PRO A 137 -1.97 3.03 15.29
CA PRO A 137 -1.91 4.16 16.20
C PRO A 137 -1.10 5.31 15.62
N LYS A 138 -1.37 6.51 16.09
CA LYS A 138 -0.59 7.70 15.73
C LYS A 138 0.91 7.44 16.00
N HIS A 139 1.77 7.71 15.04
CA HIS A 139 3.20 7.39 15.05
C HIS A 139 3.53 5.89 15.11
N GLY A 140 2.60 5.03 14.70
CA GLY A 140 2.74 3.58 14.64
C GLY A 140 2.71 3.00 13.24
N SER A 141 3.11 3.76 12.21
CA SER A 141 3.11 3.31 10.81
C SER A 141 3.92 2.03 10.61
N TRP A 142 5.00 1.84 11.37
CA TRP A 142 5.80 0.61 11.37
C TRP A 142 5.00 -0.68 11.66
N LEU A 143 3.80 -0.56 12.23
CA LEU A 143 2.86 -1.68 12.40
C LEU A 143 2.12 -2.01 11.11
N ASN A 144 2.10 -1.13 10.12
CA ASN A 144 1.44 -1.41 8.85
C ASN A 144 2.35 -2.24 7.95
N ILE A 145 1.98 -3.49 7.69
CA ILE A 145 2.76 -4.38 6.81
C ILE A 145 2.89 -3.84 5.38
N ALA A 146 1.94 -3.04 4.91
CA ALA A 146 2.00 -2.41 3.58
C ALA A 146 3.23 -1.50 3.41
N GLU A 147 3.77 -0.91 4.49
CA GLU A 147 5.02 -0.14 4.48
C GLU A 147 6.23 -0.99 4.01
N ILE A 148 6.22 -2.28 4.30
CA ILE A 148 7.27 -3.21 3.84
C ILE A 148 7.23 -3.33 2.31
N GLU A 149 6.03 -3.42 1.75
CA GLU A 149 5.85 -3.50 0.29
C GLU A 149 6.16 -2.17 -0.40
N LEU A 150 5.78 -1.03 0.19
CA LEU A 150 6.17 0.29 -0.31
C LEU A 150 7.68 0.46 -0.32
N SER A 151 8.37 0.04 0.74
CA SER A 151 9.84 0.06 0.81
C SER A 151 10.47 -0.84 -0.26
N ALA A 152 9.94 -2.05 -0.45
CA ALA A 152 10.40 -2.98 -1.48
C ALA A 152 10.15 -2.44 -2.90
N LEU A 153 8.96 -1.89 -3.16
CA LEU A 153 8.62 -1.24 -4.43
C LEU A 153 9.56 -0.07 -4.72
N ASN A 154 9.77 0.79 -3.73
CA ASN A 154 10.67 1.94 -3.91
C ASN A 154 12.10 1.49 -4.27
N SER A 155 12.68 0.57 -3.49
CA SER A 155 14.07 0.13 -3.69
C SER A 155 14.28 -0.71 -4.95
N GLN A 156 13.30 -1.52 -5.36
CA GLN A 156 13.46 -2.47 -6.46
C GLN A 156 12.96 -1.94 -7.82
N CYS A 157 12.01 -1.00 -7.82
CA CYS A 157 11.35 -0.50 -9.02
C CYS A 157 11.47 1.00 -9.19
N LEU A 158 11.26 1.78 -8.14
CA LEU A 158 11.09 3.23 -8.21
C LEU A 158 12.36 4.03 -7.88
N ASP A 159 13.48 3.41 -7.50
CA ASP A 159 14.75 4.09 -7.22
C ASP A 159 15.47 4.51 -8.52
N ARG A 160 14.75 5.29 -9.33
CA ARG A 160 15.20 5.83 -10.62
C ARG A 160 14.30 6.97 -11.08
N ARG A 161 14.71 7.68 -12.13
CA ARG A 161 13.88 8.66 -12.80
C ARG A 161 12.79 7.95 -13.61
N ILE A 162 11.54 8.34 -13.38
CA ILE A 162 10.37 7.85 -14.12
C ILE A 162 9.66 9.07 -14.68
N PRO A 163 9.55 9.21 -16.02
CA PRO A 163 9.20 10.49 -16.61
C PRO A 163 7.69 10.80 -16.59
N ASN A 164 6.82 9.82 -16.50
CA ASN A 164 5.38 10.02 -16.57
C ASN A 164 4.59 8.85 -15.96
N LEU A 165 3.28 9.08 -15.74
CA LEU A 165 2.36 8.09 -15.18
C LEU A 165 2.25 6.80 -15.99
N LYS A 166 2.28 6.89 -17.33
CA LYS A 166 2.19 5.70 -18.19
C LYS A 166 3.37 4.76 -17.96
N SER A 167 4.59 5.31 -17.95
CA SER A 167 5.80 4.55 -17.64
C SER A 167 5.74 3.98 -16.23
N MET A 168 5.28 4.77 -15.26
CA MET A 168 5.18 4.31 -13.88
C MET A 168 4.18 3.15 -13.72
N ARG A 169 3.00 3.25 -14.29
CA ARG A 169 2.00 2.18 -14.29
C ARG A 169 2.54 0.89 -14.91
N HIS A 170 3.26 1.00 -16.02
CA HIS A 170 3.89 -0.16 -16.68
C HIS A 170 4.92 -0.85 -15.78
N GLU A 171 5.82 -0.08 -15.19
CA GLU A 171 6.90 -0.61 -14.34
C GLU A 171 6.35 -1.22 -13.04
N VAL A 172 5.40 -0.55 -12.43
CA VAL A 172 4.74 -1.02 -11.19
C VAL A 172 3.98 -2.31 -11.46
N ALA A 173 3.21 -2.40 -12.56
CA ALA A 173 2.49 -3.61 -12.92
C ALA A 173 3.43 -4.80 -13.19
N ALA A 174 4.56 -4.56 -13.86
CA ALA A 174 5.58 -5.60 -14.09
C ALA A 174 6.20 -6.09 -12.78
N TRP A 175 6.51 -5.16 -11.86
CA TRP A 175 7.05 -5.49 -10.54
C TRP A 175 6.02 -6.27 -9.69
N GLU A 176 4.77 -5.82 -9.66
CA GLU A 176 3.66 -6.50 -8.97
C GLU A 176 3.51 -7.94 -9.45
N ALA A 177 3.41 -8.14 -10.77
CA ALA A 177 3.28 -9.47 -11.37
C ALA A 177 4.46 -10.38 -11.01
N ALA A 178 5.70 -9.88 -11.12
CA ALA A 178 6.88 -10.66 -10.77
C ALA A 178 6.93 -11.03 -9.29
N ARG A 179 6.49 -10.12 -8.42
CA ARG A 179 6.50 -10.35 -6.96
C ARG A 179 5.38 -11.30 -6.52
N ASN A 180 4.19 -11.18 -7.10
CA ASN A 180 3.08 -12.10 -6.86
C ASN A 180 3.40 -13.52 -7.34
N ASN A 181 4.06 -13.66 -8.49
CA ASN A 181 4.49 -14.97 -9.02
C ASN A 181 5.53 -15.66 -8.11
N ARG A 182 6.35 -14.92 -7.37
CA ARG A 182 7.29 -15.48 -6.39
C ARG A 182 6.61 -15.96 -5.12
N GLY A 183 5.40 -15.50 -4.83
CA GLY A 183 4.68 -15.79 -3.62
C GLY A 183 5.51 -15.42 -2.39
N ALA A 184 5.57 -14.15 -2.02
CA ALA A 184 6.36 -13.66 -0.90
C ALA A 184 5.46 -13.32 0.30
N PRO A 185 5.01 -14.32 1.10
CA PRO A 185 4.19 -14.06 2.27
C PRO A 185 5.00 -13.33 3.35
N VAL A 186 4.31 -12.52 4.12
CA VAL A 186 4.85 -11.86 5.30
C VAL A 186 4.21 -12.49 6.54
N ASN A 187 5.02 -13.13 7.36
CA ASN A 187 4.59 -13.67 8.63
C ASN A 187 5.06 -12.75 9.76
N TRP A 188 4.12 -12.02 10.34
CA TRP A 188 4.38 -11.08 11.42
C TRP A 188 4.66 -11.83 12.72
N ARG A 189 5.83 -11.59 13.32
CA ARG A 189 6.29 -12.35 14.51
C ARG A 189 6.24 -11.55 15.82
N PHE A 190 6.10 -10.23 15.74
CA PHE A 190 6.07 -9.38 16.93
C PHE A 190 4.67 -9.45 17.56
N THR A 191 4.57 -10.04 18.74
CA THR A 191 3.31 -10.33 19.42
C THR A 191 2.88 -9.20 20.36
N THR A 192 1.64 -9.28 20.85
CA THR A 192 1.15 -8.40 21.91
C THR A 192 1.98 -8.51 23.21
N ASP A 193 2.42 -9.71 23.56
CA ASP A 193 3.25 -9.92 24.75
C ASP A 193 4.64 -9.31 24.55
N ASP A 194 5.23 -9.44 23.35
CA ASP A 194 6.45 -8.71 23.00
C ASP A 194 6.28 -7.19 23.14
N ALA A 195 5.15 -6.66 22.68
CA ALA A 195 4.85 -5.24 22.75
C ALA A 195 4.77 -4.75 24.20
N ARG A 196 4.10 -5.48 25.07
CA ARG A 196 3.97 -5.16 26.50
C ARG A 196 5.33 -5.12 27.21
N ILE A 197 6.25 -5.98 26.80
CA ILE A 197 7.61 -6.02 27.36
C ILE A 197 8.50 -4.94 26.72
N LYS A 198 8.66 -4.97 25.40
CA LYS A 198 9.64 -4.16 24.69
C LYS A 198 9.22 -2.68 24.55
N LEU A 199 7.91 -2.41 24.58
CA LEU A 199 7.32 -1.09 24.40
C LEU A 199 6.58 -0.62 25.66
N ALA A 200 6.93 -1.13 26.85
CA ALA A 200 6.27 -0.82 28.11
C ALA A 200 6.09 0.69 28.37
N ARG A 201 7.05 1.52 27.92
CA ARG A 201 7.02 2.99 28.04
C ARG A 201 5.90 3.66 27.25
N LEU A 202 5.30 2.96 26.27
CA LEU A 202 4.19 3.47 25.45
C LEU A 202 2.83 3.16 26.06
N TYR A 203 2.78 2.33 27.08
CA TYR A 203 1.56 2.02 27.82
C TYR A 203 1.35 3.03 28.93
N PRO A 204 0.07 3.35 29.27
CA PRO A 204 -0.22 4.19 30.41
C PRO A 204 0.40 3.61 31.68
N GLN A 205 1.11 4.45 32.44
CA GLN A 205 1.55 4.07 33.77
C GLN A 205 0.36 4.24 34.72
N LEU A 206 -0.06 3.16 35.37
CA LEU A 206 -1.10 3.17 36.40
C LEU A 206 -0.53 3.66 37.71
#